data_bfb54c18b109bead4aacce1bf9676d7f
#
_entry.id   bfb54c18b109bead4aacce1bf9676d7f
#
_cell.length_a   1.000
_cell.length_b   1.000
_cell.length_c   1.000
_cell.angle_alpha   90.00
_cell.angle_beta   90.00
_cell.angle_gamma   90.00
#
_symmetry.space_group_name_H-M   'P 1'
#
loop_
_entity.id
_entity.type
_entity.pdbx_description
1 polymer ?
#
loop_
_entity_poly.entity_id
_entity_poly.type
_entity_poly.pdbx_seq_one_letter_code
_entity_poly.pdbx_strand_id
1 'polypeptide(L)'
;VSDLSHIRNFSIIAHIDHGKSTLADRFIQMCGGLTEREMAAQVLDSMDLERERGITIKAHSVTLYYKARDGKTYQLNFIDTPGHVDFTYEVSRSLAACEGALLVVDAGQGVEAQSVANCYTAIEQGLEVMPVLNKMDLPQADPDKVKDEIEHIIGIDATDAVACSAKSGMGVDEVLERLIATIPPPTGDIEAPLQALIIDSWFDNYLGVVSLVRVRHGRIKKGDKVLVKSTGKVHQVDSVGVFNPKHTATADLKAGEVGFIIAGIKDILGAPVGDTLTLSSTPDVEMLPGFKRVKPQVYAGLFPVSSDDFEDFRDALQKLTLNDAALQYEPESSDALGFGFRIGFLGMLHMEIIQERLEREYDLDLITTAPTVVYELLLKNGETVYVDSPSKLPDLSAIEDMREPIVRANILVPQEHLGSVITLCIEKRGVQRDLQFLGTQVQVRYDLPMSEVVLDFFDRLKSVSRGYASLDYSFECFQSANLTRLDILINGDKVDALALIVHRDNAHYKGRILVEKMKELIPRQMFDVAIQAALGGQVVARSTVKALRKNVLAKCYGGDVSRKRKLLEKQKAGKKRMKQVGNVEIPQEAFLAVLKVDS
;
A
#
# COMPACT_ATOMS: atom_id res chain seq x y z
N VAL A 1 -29.18 12.88 18.06
CA VAL A 1 -29.89 13.27 16.83
C VAL A 1 -30.64 12.02 16.38
N SER A 2 -31.99 12.06 16.39
CA SER A 2 -32.81 10.91 16.05
C SER A 2 -33.42 10.97 14.64
N ASP A 3 -33.16 12.04 13.92
CA ASP A 3 -33.67 12.29 12.57
C ASP A 3 -32.56 12.11 11.53
N LEU A 4 -32.74 11.15 10.64
CA LEU A 4 -31.80 10.85 9.53
C LEU A 4 -31.48 12.10 8.69
N SER A 5 -32.42 13.04 8.57
CA SER A 5 -32.24 14.28 7.81
C SER A 5 -31.08 15.16 8.31
N HIS A 6 -30.66 14.97 9.58
CA HIS A 6 -29.57 15.71 10.19
C HIS A 6 -28.25 14.93 10.26
N ILE A 7 -28.15 13.78 9.58
CA ILE A 7 -26.90 13.00 9.47
C ILE A 7 -26.28 13.23 8.10
N ARG A 8 -24.94 13.34 8.05
CA ARG A 8 -24.15 13.35 6.81
C ARG A 8 -22.98 12.41 6.96
N ASN A 9 -22.90 11.40 6.09
CA ASN A 9 -21.77 10.48 6.02
C ASN A 9 -20.97 10.80 4.78
N PHE A 10 -19.73 11.18 4.95
CA PHE A 10 -18.89 11.62 3.86
C PHE A 10 -17.43 11.24 4.06
N SER A 11 -16.70 11.21 2.97
CA SER A 11 -15.27 11.02 2.94
C SER A 11 -14.58 12.17 2.21
N ILE A 12 -13.26 12.29 2.35
CA ILE A 12 -12.45 13.23 1.57
C ILE A 12 -11.61 12.44 0.57
N ILE A 13 -11.77 12.75 -0.70
CA ILE A 13 -10.94 12.30 -1.80
C ILE A 13 -9.93 13.39 -2.11
N ALA A 14 -8.65 13.09 -2.02
CA ALA A 14 -7.59 14.03 -2.32
C ALA A 14 -6.34 13.28 -2.78
N HIS A 15 -5.54 13.92 -3.62
CA HIS A 15 -4.17 13.45 -3.88
C HIS A 15 -3.28 13.70 -2.64
N ILE A 16 -2.15 13.00 -2.59
CA ILE A 16 -1.12 13.23 -1.56
C ILE A 16 -0.74 14.71 -1.57
N ASP A 17 -0.56 15.30 -0.40
CA ASP A 17 -0.21 16.71 -0.20
C ASP A 17 -1.26 17.76 -0.64
N HIS A 18 -2.46 17.38 -1.10
CA HIS A 18 -3.53 18.34 -1.39
C HIS A 18 -4.20 18.93 -0.13
N GLY A 19 -3.80 18.46 1.06
CA GLY A 19 -4.21 19.01 2.35
C GLY A 19 -5.42 18.34 2.98
N LYS A 20 -5.67 17.06 2.67
CA LYS A 20 -6.74 16.23 3.22
C LYS A 20 -6.73 16.24 4.75
N SER A 21 -5.63 15.77 5.38
CA SER A 21 -5.51 15.66 6.84
C SER A 21 -5.60 17.03 7.52
N THR A 22 -5.06 18.08 6.91
CA THR A 22 -5.17 19.46 7.42
C THR A 22 -6.61 19.96 7.40
N LEU A 23 -7.38 19.63 6.36
CA LEU A 23 -8.80 19.99 6.28
C LEU A 23 -9.63 19.21 7.31
N ALA A 24 -9.34 17.94 7.49
CA ALA A 24 -9.95 17.11 8.52
C ALA A 24 -9.71 17.66 9.94
N ASP A 25 -8.48 18.06 10.24
CA ASP A 25 -8.13 18.72 11.52
C ASP A 25 -8.96 20.00 11.75
N ARG A 26 -9.19 20.80 10.69
CA ARG A 26 -10.05 22.00 10.78
C ARG A 26 -11.50 21.66 11.06
N PHE A 27 -12.04 20.60 10.45
CA PHE A 27 -13.39 20.15 10.76
C PHE A 27 -13.52 19.73 12.24
N ILE A 28 -12.56 18.96 12.75
CA ILE A 28 -12.52 18.55 14.16
C ILE A 28 -12.47 19.78 15.08
N GLN A 29 -11.63 20.76 14.78
CA GLN A 29 -11.49 22.00 15.55
C GLN A 29 -12.79 22.81 15.56
N MET A 30 -13.40 23.03 14.38
CA MET A 30 -14.60 23.86 14.25
C MET A 30 -15.85 23.21 14.88
N CYS A 31 -15.91 21.88 14.85
CA CYS A 31 -17.01 21.13 15.47
C CYS A 31 -16.80 20.89 16.97
N GLY A 32 -15.71 21.38 17.57
CA GLY A 32 -15.45 21.25 19.00
C GLY A 32 -15.09 19.83 19.45
N GLY A 33 -14.61 18.98 18.53
CA GLY A 33 -14.21 17.60 18.83
C GLY A 33 -12.99 17.51 19.78
N LEU A 34 -12.09 18.48 19.72
CA LEU A 34 -10.93 18.62 20.60
C LEU A 34 -10.72 20.08 21.03
N THR A 35 -10.15 20.28 22.21
CA THR A 35 -9.72 21.60 22.68
C THR A 35 -8.43 22.02 21.96
N GLU A 36 -8.13 23.34 21.89
CA GLU A 36 -6.88 23.83 21.28
C GLU A 36 -5.62 23.20 21.87
N ARG A 37 -5.64 22.83 23.16
CA ARG A 37 -4.51 22.18 23.83
C ARG A 37 -4.34 20.72 23.48
N GLU A 38 -5.41 20.06 23.02
CA GLU A 38 -5.41 18.65 22.62
C GLU A 38 -5.17 18.49 21.11
N MET A 39 -5.28 19.58 20.34
CA MET A 39 -5.01 19.58 18.90
C MET A 39 -3.51 19.41 18.65
N ALA A 40 -3.14 18.24 18.18
CA ALA A 40 -1.87 17.99 17.50
C ALA A 40 -2.07 18.12 15.98
N ALA A 41 -1.02 18.34 15.22
CA ALA A 41 -1.12 18.24 13.77
C ALA A 41 -1.46 16.81 13.37
N GLN A 42 -2.34 16.64 12.38
CA GLN A 42 -2.77 15.34 11.84
C GLN A 42 -3.38 14.42 12.93
N VAL A 43 -4.40 14.92 13.60
CA VAL A 43 -5.07 14.23 14.73
C VAL A 43 -5.60 12.84 14.34
N LEU A 44 -6.03 12.65 13.09
CA LEU A 44 -6.54 11.39 12.57
C LEU A 44 -5.45 10.40 12.18
N ASP A 45 -4.28 10.89 11.80
CA ASP A 45 -3.13 10.04 11.50
C ASP A 45 -2.58 9.48 12.83
N SER A 46 -3.20 8.39 13.29
CA SER A 46 -2.97 7.83 14.63
C SER A 46 -1.64 7.08 14.73
N MET A 47 -1.12 6.59 13.61
CA MET A 47 0.17 5.90 13.54
C MET A 47 1.31 6.90 13.42
N ASP A 48 2.42 6.64 14.13
CA ASP A 48 3.64 7.43 13.95
C ASP A 48 4.13 7.38 12.49
N LEU A 49 3.95 6.24 11.84
CA LEU A 49 4.29 6.01 10.45
C LEU A 49 3.49 6.91 9.48
N GLU A 50 2.19 7.13 9.73
CA GLU A 50 1.36 8.04 8.95
C GLU A 50 1.88 9.48 9.04
N ARG A 51 2.21 9.92 10.26
CA ARG A 51 2.76 11.26 10.52
C ARG A 51 4.14 11.48 9.92
N GLU A 52 5.02 10.49 10.02
CA GLU A 52 6.37 10.55 9.46
C GLU A 52 6.36 10.60 7.93
N ARG A 53 5.47 9.83 7.30
CA ARG A 53 5.37 9.76 5.83
C ARG A 53 4.44 10.81 5.23
N GLY A 54 3.63 11.48 6.05
CA GLY A 54 2.64 12.47 5.60
C GLY A 54 1.51 11.87 4.77
N ILE A 55 1.20 10.60 4.96
CA ILE A 55 0.14 9.87 4.22
C ILE A 55 -0.81 9.17 5.19
N THR A 56 -2.09 9.14 4.87
CA THR A 56 -3.05 8.29 5.56
C THR A 56 -2.90 6.86 5.04
N ILE A 57 -2.66 5.93 5.93
CA ILE A 57 -2.51 4.49 5.64
C ILE A 57 -3.83 3.78 5.88
N LYS A 58 -4.47 4.08 7.00
CA LYS A 58 -5.69 3.44 7.44
C LYS A 58 -6.86 4.41 7.48
N ALA A 59 -8.04 3.91 7.09
CA ALA A 59 -9.26 4.68 7.22
C ALA A 59 -9.62 4.89 8.70
N HIS A 60 -9.90 6.12 9.08
CA HIS A 60 -10.40 6.50 10.40
C HIS A 60 -11.78 7.12 10.29
N SER A 61 -12.66 6.80 11.23
CA SER A 61 -13.99 7.40 11.30
C SER A 61 -14.06 8.37 12.47
N VAL A 62 -14.63 9.54 12.24
CA VAL A 62 -14.89 10.54 13.29
C VAL A 62 -16.33 11.03 13.18
N THR A 63 -17.04 11.05 14.30
CA THR A 63 -18.36 11.64 14.42
C THR A 63 -18.23 13.04 15.03
N LEU A 64 -18.66 14.06 14.29
CA LEU A 64 -18.63 15.46 14.69
C LEU A 64 -20.04 16.01 14.78
N TYR A 65 -20.24 17.05 15.59
CA TYR A 65 -21.51 17.76 15.71
C TYR A 65 -21.32 19.20 15.30
N TYR A 66 -21.94 19.59 14.19
CA TYR A 66 -21.84 20.93 13.64
C TYR A 66 -23.15 21.70 13.78
N LYS A 67 -23.10 22.89 14.39
CA LYS A 67 -24.24 23.79 14.45
C LYS A 67 -24.25 24.68 13.21
N ALA A 68 -25.13 24.37 12.28
CA ALA A 68 -25.23 25.09 11.01
C ALA A 68 -25.88 26.48 11.15
N ARG A 69 -25.76 27.29 10.10
CA ARG A 69 -26.37 28.64 10.02
C ARG A 69 -27.90 28.62 10.08
N ASP A 70 -28.54 27.48 9.72
CA ASP A 70 -29.99 27.27 9.87
C ASP A 70 -30.43 27.07 11.32
N GLY A 71 -29.50 27.07 12.27
CA GLY A 71 -29.73 26.88 13.70
C GLY A 71 -29.84 25.42 14.14
N LYS A 72 -29.81 24.45 13.23
CA LYS A 72 -29.88 23.02 13.52
C LYS A 72 -28.48 22.47 13.78
N THR A 73 -28.45 21.36 14.51
CA THR A 73 -27.21 20.59 14.75
C THR A 73 -27.21 19.36 13.86
N TYR A 74 -26.18 19.23 13.05
CA TYR A 74 -25.95 18.10 12.16
C TYR A 74 -24.88 17.16 12.75
N GLN A 75 -25.12 15.87 12.63
CA GLN A 75 -24.15 14.84 12.92
C GLN A 75 -23.38 14.54 11.63
N LEU A 76 -22.09 14.83 11.64
CA LEU A 76 -21.18 14.64 10.52
C LEU A 76 -20.31 13.42 10.81
N ASN A 77 -20.55 12.33 10.11
CA ASN A 77 -19.70 11.14 10.18
C ASN A 77 -18.68 11.23 9.05
N PHE A 78 -17.49 11.62 9.39
CA PHE A 78 -16.39 11.75 8.48
C PHE A 78 -15.56 10.47 8.50
N ILE A 79 -15.29 9.91 7.31
CA ILE A 79 -14.42 8.73 7.14
C ILE A 79 -13.21 9.16 6.34
N ASP A 80 -12.07 9.18 7.00
CA ASP A 80 -10.79 9.52 6.35
C ASP A 80 -10.31 8.37 5.47
N THR A 81 -9.81 8.67 4.27
CA THR A 81 -9.40 7.67 3.28
C THR A 81 -7.95 7.86 2.88
N PRO A 82 -7.21 6.79 2.62
CA PRO A 82 -5.89 6.88 2.01
C PRO A 82 -5.94 7.58 0.64
N GLY A 83 -4.86 8.27 0.27
CA GLY A 83 -4.75 8.95 -1.03
C GLY A 83 -3.90 8.22 -2.07
N HIS A 84 -3.22 7.13 -1.73
CA HIS A 84 -2.28 6.43 -2.60
C HIS A 84 -2.93 5.28 -3.38
N VAL A 85 -2.47 5.02 -4.60
CA VAL A 85 -3.00 3.98 -5.49
C VAL A 85 -2.99 2.57 -4.86
N ASP A 86 -1.98 2.23 -4.09
CA ASP A 86 -1.88 0.93 -3.41
C ASP A 86 -3.04 0.68 -2.41
N PHE A 87 -3.70 1.74 -1.95
CA PHE A 87 -4.80 1.69 -0.99
C PHE A 87 -6.19 1.93 -1.60
N THR A 88 -6.34 1.82 -2.91
CA THR A 88 -7.63 2.02 -3.60
C THR A 88 -8.73 1.13 -3.02
N TYR A 89 -8.38 -0.05 -2.52
CA TYR A 89 -9.30 -0.95 -1.86
C TYR A 89 -9.86 -0.36 -0.54
N GLU A 90 -8.99 0.26 0.28
CA GLU A 90 -9.40 0.97 1.51
C GLU A 90 -10.33 2.14 1.18
N VAL A 91 -10.02 2.89 0.10
CA VAL A 91 -10.87 3.97 -0.39
C VAL A 91 -12.26 3.45 -0.75
N SER A 92 -12.34 2.39 -1.53
CA SER A 92 -13.61 1.79 -1.95
C SER A 92 -14.48 1.35 -0.77
N ARG A 93 -13.88 0.76 0.27
CA ARG A 93 -14.58 0.37 1.50
C ARG A 93 -15.12 1.56 2.29
N SER A 94 -14.30 2.58 2.44
CA SER A 94 -14.67 3.79 3.16
C SER A 94 -15.79 4.53 2.46
N LEU A 95 -15.74 4.63 1.13
CA LEU A 95 -16.78 5.24 0.32
C LEU A 95 -18.13 4.48 0.43
N ALA A 96 -18.12 3.16 0.55
CA ALA A 96 -19.33 2.36 0.72
C ALA A 96 -20.11 2.67 2.01
N ALA A 97 -19.47 3.33 2.97
CA ALA A 97 -20.12 3.80 4.20
C ALA A 97 -20.71 5.21 4.09
N CYS A 98 -20.48 5.91 2.97
CA CYS A 98 -20.81 7.31 2.77
C CYS A 98 -21.98 7.50 1.80
N GLU A 99 -22.61 8.66 1.85
CA GLU A 99 -23.55 9.17 0.87
C GLU A 99 -22.91 10.24 -0.02
N GLY A 100 -21.73 10.77 0.36
CA GLY A 100 -21.03 11.74 -0.45
C GLY A 100 -19.53 11.77 -0.20
N ALA A 101 -18.82 12.50 -1.08
CA ALA A 101 -17.39 12.70 -0.98
C ALA A 101 -17.01 14.16 -1.29
N LEU A 102 -16.04 14.70 -0.55
CA LEU A 102 -15.39 15.97 -0.87
C LEU A 102 -14.19 15.67 -1.79
N LEU A 103 -14.20 16.18 -3.00
CA LEU A 103 -13.06 16.15 -3.90
C LEU A 103 -12.19 17.38 -3.62
N VAL A 104 -11.11 17.21 -2.86
CA VAL A 104 -10.20 18.29 -2.49
C VAL A 104 -9.05 18.35 -3.47
N VAL A 105 -8.94 19.48 -4.16
CA VAL A 105 -7.90 19.76 -5.16
C VAL A 105 -7.06 20.95 -4.72
N ASP A 106 -5.75 20.82 -4.82
CA ASP A 106 -4.81 21.94 -4.61
C ASP A 106 -4.99 22.96 -5.74
N ALA A 107 -5.35 24.21 -5.39
CA ALA A 107 -5.58 25.28 -6.35
C ALA A 107 -4.33 25.71 -7.14
N GLY A 108 -3.14 25.33 -6.69
CA GLY A 108 -1.88 25.60 -7.39
C GLY A 108 -1.38 24.45 -8.26
N GLN A 109 -1.69 23.19 -7.88
CA GLN A 109 -1.24 22.00 -8.60
C GLN A 109 -2.27 21.51 -9.63
N GLY A 110 -3.57 21.59 -9.30
CA GLY A 110 -4.64 21.12 -10.17
C GLY A 110 -5.00 19.65 -9.94
N VAL A 111 -5.67 19.04 -10.94
CA VAL A 111 -6.19 17.68 -10.89
C VAL A 111 -5.08 16.65 -11.11
N GLU A 112 -5.07 15.61 -10.29
CA GLU A 112 -4.11 14.51 -10.32
C GLU A 112 -4.81 13.16 -10.62
N ALA A 113 -4.09 12.19 -11.23
CA ALA A 113 -4.69 10.92 -11.69
C ALA A 113 -5.39 10.13 -10.60
N GLN A 114 -4.86 10.12 -9.38
CA GLN A 114 -5.47 9.42 -8.25
C GLN A 114 -6.79 10.07 -7.81
N SER A 115 -6.87 11.40 -7.85
CA SER A 115 -8.12 12.12 -7.58
C SER A 115 -9.20 11.73 -8.60
N VAL A 116 -8.83 11.61 -9.87
CA VAL A 116 -9.73 11.15 -10.95
C VAL A 116 -10.22 9.74 -10.68
N ALA A 117 -9.33 8.79 -10.43
CA ALA A 117 -9.66 7.40 -10.19
C ALA A 117 -10.58 7.22 -8.97
N ASN A 118 -10.25 7.88 -7.85
CA ASN A 118 -11.05 7.82 -6.63
C ASN A 118 -12.41 8.50 -6.80
N CYS A 119 -12.48 9.58 -7.59
CA CYS A 119 -13.73 10.25 -7.90
C CYS A 119 -14.66 9.34 -8.73
N TYR A 120 -14.14 8.66 -9.75
CA TYR A 120 -14.93 7.67 -10.49
C TYR A 120 -15.42 6.53 -9.61
N THR A 121 -14.59 6.04 -8.69
CA THR A 121 -15.01 5.03 -7.70
C THR A 121 -16.18 5.52 -6.83
N ALA A 122 -16.17 6.79 -6.42
CA ALA A 122 -17.27 7.40 -5.68
C ALA A 122 -18.55 7.50 -6.53
N ILE A 123 -18.42 7.96 -7.77
CA ILE A 123 -19.55 8.10 -8.71
C ILE A 123 -20.17 6.73 -9.04
N GLU A 124 -19.36 5.69 -9.28
CA GLU A 124 -19.81 4.33 -9.53
C GLU A 124 -20.59 3.73 -8.35
N GLN A 125 -20.27 4.15 -7.13
CA GLN A 125 -20.99 3.78 -5.92
C GLN A 125 -22.24 4.65 -5.67
N GLY A 126 -22.53 5.62 -6.53
CA GLY A 126 -23.68 6.50 -6.43
C GLY A 126 -23.55 7.62 -5.39
N LEU A 127 -22.32 7.99 -5.00
CA LEU A 127 -22.08 9.08 -4.07
C LEU A 127 -22.19 10.44 -4.76
N GLU A 128 -22.69 11.42 -4.02
CA GLU A 128 -22.62 12.84 -4.41
C GLU A 128 -21.19 13.36 -4.21
N VAL A 129 -20.58 13.94 -5.24
CA VAL A 129 -19.22 14.47 -5.17
C VAL A 129 -19.23 15.99 -5.18
N MET A 130 -18.67 16.59 -4.13
CA MET A 130 -18.57 18.04 -3.97
C MET A 130 -17.12 18.51 -4.13
N PRO A 131 -16.79 19.30 -5.17
CA PRO A 131 -15.44 19.81 -5.36
C PRO A 131 -15.11 20.94 -4.37
N VAL A 132 -13.87 20.88 -3.84
CA VAL A 132 -13.31 21.87 -2.91
C VAL A 132 -11.90 22.25 -3.39
N LEU A 133 -11.66 23.54 -3.58
CA LEU A 133 -10.37 24.09 -3.98
C LEU A 133 -9.60 24.54 -2.73
N ASN A 134 -8.55 23.81 -2.40
CA ASN A 134 -7.75 24.06 -1.20
C ASN A 134 -6.47 24.84 -1.53
N LYS A 135 -5.79 25.31 -0.49
CA LYS A 135 -4.54 26.09 -0.55
C LYS A 135 -4.65 27.42 -1.26
N MET A 136 -5.79 28.09 -1.14
CA MET A 136 -6.02 29.42 -1.70
C MET A 136 -5.10 30.52 -1.13
N ASP A 137 -4.36 30.20 -0.06
CA ASP A 137 -3.35 31.09 0.53
C ASP A 137 -2.04 31.12 -0.26
N LEU A 138 -1.86 30.23 -1.22
CA LEU A 138 -0.63 30.16 -2.02
C LEU A 138 -0.67 31.15 -3.21
N PRO A 139 0.47 31.79 -3.53
CA PRO A 139 0.54 32.76 -4.64
C PRO A 139 0.21 32.18 -6.02
N GLN A 140 0.45 30.89 -6.21
CA GLN A 140 0.20 30.16 -7.47
C GLN A 140 -1.22 29.60 -7.56
N ALA A 141 -2.10 29.86 -6.58
CA ALA A 141 -3.47 29.39 -6.61
C ALA A 141 -4.25 30.01 -7.79
N ASP A 142 -4.80 29.18 -8.66
CA ASP A 142 -5.61 29.57 -9.81
C ASP A 142 -6.92 28.77 -9.80
N PRO A 143 -7.96 29.27 -9.09
CA PRO A 143 -9.22 28.55 -8.93
C PRO A 143 -9.97 28.35 -10.25
N ASP A 144 -9.90 29.29 -11.18
CA ASP A 144 -10.64 29.23 -12.44
C ASP A 144 -10.04 28.12 -13.33
N LYS A 145 -8.71 28.07 -13.43
CA LYS A 145 -8.02 26.99 -14.13
C LYS A 145 -8.36 25.61 -13.55
N VAL A 146 -8.37 25.47 -12.22
CA VAL A 146 -8.62 24.18 -11.57
C VAL A 146 -10.08 23.76 -11.71
N LYS A 147 -11.04 24.68 -11.70
CA LYS A 147 -12.44 24.38 -12.03
C LYS A 147 -12.56 23.83 -13.45
N ASP A 148 -11.94 24.48 -14.42
CA ASP A 148 -11.90 24.00 -15.81
C ASP A 148 -11.28 22.60 -15.93
N GLU A 149 -10.20 22.32 -15.18
CA GLU A 149 -9.59 20.99 -15.14
C GLU A 149 -10.53 19.94 -14.55
N ILE A 150 -11.24 20.23 -13.46
CA ILE A 150 -12.22 19.33 -12.85
C ILE A 150 -13.33 18.99 -13.85
N GLU A 151 -13.88 19.98 -14.54
CA GLU A 151 -14.95 19.79 -15.51
C GLU A 151 -14.48 19.00 -16.75
N HIS A 152 -13.29 19.30 -17.28
CA HIS A 152 -12.80 18.68 -18.51
C HIS A 152 -12.16 17.28 -18.29
N ILE A 153 -11.49 17.08 -17.14
CA ILE A 153 -10.77 15.84 -16.86
C ILE A 153 -11.67 14.82 -16.15
N ILE A 154 -12.44 15.27 -15.15
CA ILE A 154 -13.30 14.38 -14.36
C ILE A 154 -14.71 14.33 -14.93
N GLY A 155 -15.20 15.46 -15.46
CA GLY A 155 -16.55 15.56 -16.05
C GLY A 155 -17.64 15.88 -15.02
N ILE A 156 -17.30 16.45 -13.86
CA ILE A 156 -18.26 16.91 -12.86
C ILE A 156 -18.34 18.45 -12.88
N ASP A 157 -19.51 19.00 -12.53
CA ASP A 157 -19.71 20.44 -12.45
C ASP A 157 -18.89 21.01 -11.27
N ALA A 158 -17.99 21.95 -11.56
CA ALA A 158 -17.17 22.64 -10.60
C ALA A 158 -17.51 24.13 -10.45
N THR A 159 -18.59 24.60 -11.10
CA THR A 159 -19.02 26.01 -11.05
C THR A 159 -19.13 26.51 -9.62
N ASP A 160 -19.77 25.72 -8.76
CA ASP A 160 -20.03 26.02 -7.35
C ASP A 160 -18.96 25.47 -6.40
N ALA A 161 -17.76 25.10 -6.90
CA ALA A 161 -16.67 24.59 -6.06
C ALA A 161 -16.29 25.62 -4.98
N VAL A 162 -16.18 25.14 -3.74
CA VAL A 162 -15.86 26.00 -2.59
C VAL A 162 -14.35 26.20 -2.50
N ALA A 163 -13.92 27.46 -2.45
CA ALA A 163 -12.52 27.83 -2.29
C ALA A 163 -12.17 27.99 -0.80
N CYS A 164 -11.12 27.32 -0.33
CA CYS A 164 -10.69 27.38 1.06
C CYS A 164 -9.16 27.30 1.21
N SER A 165 -8.70 27.58 2.41
CA SER A 165 -7.35 27.27 2.86
C SER A 165 -7.43 26.54 4.20
N ALA A 166 -7.21 25.24 4.18
CA ALA A 166 -7.17 24.42 5.41
C ALA A 166 -6.10 24.92 6.38
N LYS A 167 -4.97 25.41 5.86
CA LYS A 167 -3.86 25.94 6.67
C LYS A 167 -4.25 27.21 7.46
N SER A 168 -4.89 28.18 6.82
CA SER A 168 -5.30 29.44 7.45
C SER A 168 -6.69 29.36 8.10
N GLY A 169 -7.51 28.37 7.76
CA GLY A 169 -8.91 28.26 8.18
C GLY A 169 -9.89 29.04 7.31
N MET A 170 -9.42 29.76 6.29
CA MET A 170 -10.26 30.58 5.41
C MET A 170 -11.23 29.69 4.60
N GLY A 171 -12.51 30.03 4.60
CA GLY A 171 -13.54 29.35 3.80
C GLY A 171 -13.93 27.94 4.27
N VAL A 172 -13.38 27.45 5.38
CA VAL A 172 -13.67 26.09 5.88
C VAL A 172 -15.11 26.00 6.42
N ASP A 173 -15.64 27.07 7.00
CA ASP A 173 -17.05 27.17 7.41
C ASP A 173 -18.00 27.07 6.20
N GLU A 174 -17.64 27.67 5.08
CA GLU A 174 -18.42 27.56 3.84
C GLU A 174 -18.40 26.16 3.27
N VAL A 175 -17.26 25.43 3.40
CA VAL A 175 -17.18 24.02 3.02
C VAL A 175 -18.18 23.19 3.84
N LEU A 176 -18.28 23.41 5.17
CA LEU A 176 -19.23 22.68 6.03
C LEU A 176 -20.69 23.00 5.69
N GLU A 177 -21.03 24.28 5.46
CA GLU A 177 -22.39 24.67 5.07
C GLU A 177 -22.78 24.08 3.71
N ARG A 178 -21.87 24.14 2.73
CA ARG A 178 -22.11 23.57 1.41
C ARG A 178 -22.23 22.03 1.47
N LEU A 179 -21.41 21.38 2.29
CA LEU A 179 -21.47 19.93 2.53
C LEU A 179 -22.87 19.51 3.00
N ILE A 180 -23.43 20.22 3.99
CA ILE A 180 -24.77 19.93 4.52
C ILE A 180 -25.85 20.10 3.44
N ALA A 181 -25.69 21.11 2.58
CA ALA A 181 -26.64 21.39 1.50
C ALA A 181 -26.55 20.38 0.34
N THR A 182 -25.35 19.92 0.03
CA THR A 182 -25.07 19.10 -1.18
C THR A 182 -25.17 17.62 -0.90
N ILE A 183 -24.55 17.13 0.19
CA ILE A 183 -24.54 15.69 0.48
C ILE A 183 -25.90 15.26 1.04
N PRO A 184 -26.55 14.24 0.45
CA PRO A 184 -27.86 13.79 0.94
C PRO A 184 -27.73 13.12 2.31
N PRO A 185 -28.81 13.12 3.10
CA PRO A 185 -28.88 12.34 4.33
C PRO A 185 -28.91 10.85 4.01
N PRO A 186 -28.46 9.99 4.96
CA PRO A 186 -28.56 8.55 4.79
C PRO A 186 -30.02 8.08 4.73
N THR A 187 -30.23 6.99 4.01
CA THR A 187 -31.49 6.27 3.97
C THR A 187 -31.47 5.11 4.95
N GLY A 188 -32.64 4.74 5.49
CA GLY A 188 -32.76 3.60 6.39
C GLY A 188 -34.03 3.66 7.23
N ASP A 189 -34.38 2.56 7.86
CA ASP A 189 -35.51 2.44 8.77
C ASP A 189 -35.02 1.92 10.14
N ILE A 190 -35.24 2.72 11.17
CA ILE A 190 -34.81 2.42 12.56
C ILE A 190 -35.61 1.27 13.17
N GLU A 191 -36.85 1.08 12.74
CA GLU A 191 -37.75 0.04 13.24
C GLU A 191 -37.62 -1.29 12.49
N ALA A 192 -36.93 -1.31 11.36
CA ALA A 192 -36.62 -2.54 10.61
C ALA A 192 -35.63 -3.44 11.38
N PRO A 193 -35.54 -4.74 11.02
CA PRO A 193 -34.48 -5.62 11.54
C PRO A 193 -33.09 -5.04 11.32
N LEU A 194 -32.19 -5.28 12.28
CA LEU A 194 -30.81 -4.80 12.19
C LEU A 194 -30.11 -5.34 10.93
N GLN A 195 -29.56 -4.43 10.18
CA GLN A 195 -28.69 -4.72 9.05
C GLN A 195 -27.52 -3.72 9.06
N ALA A 196 -26.34 -4.19 9.41
CA ALA A 196 -25.14 -3.37 9.50
C ALA A 196 -23.98 -4.00 8.71
N LEU A 197 -23.21 -3.17 8.01
CA LEU A 197 -22.04 -3.56 7.25
C LEU A 197 -20.77 -3.35 8.07
N ILE A 198 -19.93 -4.36 8.18
CA ILE A 198 -18.58 -4.22 8.76
C ILE A 198 -17.68 -3.56 7.72
N ILE A 199 -17.23 -2.34 7.99
CA ILE A 199 -16.38 -1.54 7.10
C ILE A 199 -14.92 -1.87 7.35
N ASP A 200 -14.54 -1.98 8.64
CA ASP A 200 -13.20 -2.27 9.09
C ASP A 200 -13.22 -3.04 10.41
N SER A 201 -12.13 -3.75 10.71
CA SER A 201 -11.97 -4.46 11.98
C SER A 201 -10.49 -4.47 12.36
N TRP A 202 -10.20 -4.37 13.66
CA TRP A 202 -8.83 -4.50 14.18
C TRP A 202 -8.84 -5.22 15.52
N PHE A 203 -7.69 -5.73 15.87
CA PHE A 203 -7.50 -6.42 17.14
C PHE A 203 -6.91 -5.46 18.17
N ASP A 204 -7.60 -5.33 19.29
CA ASP A 204 -7.11 -4.64 20.48
C ASP A 204 -6.77 -5.67 21.57
N ASN A 205 -5.60 -5.56 22.18
CA ASN A 205 -5.14 -6.55 23.14
C ASN A 205 -6.02 -6.66 24.40
N TYR A 206 -6.81 -5.62 24.72
CA TYR A 206 -7.69 -5.57 25.88
C TYR A 206 -9.15 -5.81 25.52
N LEU A 207 -9.60 -5.33 24.38
CA LEU A 207 -11.00 -5.33 23.96
C LEU A 207 -11.35 -6.51 23.01
N GLY A 208 -10.33 -7.19 22.47
CA GLY A 208 -10.49 -8.17 21.41
C GLY A 208 -10.73 -7.51 20.05
N VAL A 209 -11.57 -8.11 19.21
CA VAL A 209 -11.92 -7.54 17.91
C VAL A 209 -12.86 -6.35 18.08
N VAL A 210 -12.44 -5.20 17.58
CA VAL A 210 -13.26 -3.99 17.44
C VAL A 210 -13.64 -3.87 15.97
N SER A 211 -14.94 -3.76 15.68
CA SER A 211 -15.44 -3.62 14.32
C SER A 211 -16.06 -2.24 14.10
N LEU A 212 -15.62 -1.55 13.06
CA LEU A 212 -16.26 -0.33 12.56
C LEU A 212 -17.42 -0.73 11.66
N VAL A 213 -18.62 -0.23 11.96
CA VAL A 213 -19.83 -0.62 11.25
C VAL A 213 -20.61 0.59 10.74
N ARG A 214 -21.27 0.40 9.61
CA ARG A 214 -22.31 1.27 9.08
C ARG A 214 -23.67 0.61 9.28
N VAL A 215 -24.54 1.18 10.11
CA VAL A 215 -25.89 0.68 10.30
C VAL A 215 -26.78 1.15 9.15
N ARG A 216 -27.31 0.20 8.36
CA ARG A 216 -28.22 0.49 7.24
C ARG A 216 -29.66 0.54 7.72
N HIS A 217 -30.08 -0.46 8.50
CA HIS A 217 -31.43 -0.57 9.08
C HIS A 217 -31.36 -1.01 10.53
N GLY A 218 -32.40 -0.69 11.28
CA GLY A 218 -32.52 -1.10 12.67
C GLY A 218 -31.63 -0.31 13.62
N ARG A 219 -31.32 -0.93 14.74
CA ARG A 219 -30.45 -0.40 15.80
C ARG A 219 -29.71 -1.52 16.49
N ILE A 220 -28.59 -1.20 17.08
CA ILE A 220 -27.76 -2.10 17.87
C ILE A 220 -27.36 -1.41 19.17
N LYS A 221 -27.41 -2.13 20.29
CA LYS A 221 -27.08 -1.65 21.63
C LYS A 221 -26.31 -2.68 22.43
N LYS A 222 -25.68 -2.23 23.50
CA LYS A 222 -25.03 -3.12 24.48
C LYS A 222 -26.02 -4.21 24.97
N GLY A 223 -25.54 -5.45 25.02
CA GLY A 223 -26.27 -6.62 25.44
C GLY A 223 -26.99 -7.36 24.33
N ASP A 224 -27.14 -6.79 23.16
CA ASP A 224 -27.72 -7.46 22.00
C ASP A 224 -26.88 -8.68 21.57
N LYS A 225 -27.53 -9.70 21.05
CA LYS A 225 -26.86 -10.86 20.44
C LYS A 225 -26.84 -10.67 18.94
N VAL A 226 -25.66 -10.43 18.41
CA VAL A 226 -25.46 -10.25 16.97
C VAL A 226 -24.99 -11.52 16.31
N LEU A 227 -25.51 -11.76 15.11
CA LEU A 227 -25.12 -12.83 14.20
C LEU A 227 -24.23 -12.26 13.10
N VAL A 228 -23.05 -12.79 12.96
CA VAL A 228 -22.17 -12.53 11.81
C VAL A 228 -22.59 -13.48 10.68
N LYS A 229 -23.11 -12.92 9.59
CA LYS A 229 -23.83 -13.70 8.57
C LYS A 229 -22.96 -14.75 7.87
N SER A 230 -21.72 -14.43 7.49
CA SER A 230 -20.85 -15.35 6.75
C SER A 230 -20.34 -16.50 7.61
N THR A 231 -20.07 -16.23 8.89
CA THR A 231 -19.54 -17.23 9.83
C THR A 231 -20.61 -18.03 10.55
N GLY A 232 -21.86 -17.50 10.59
CA GLY A 232 -22.99 -18.07 11.35
C GLY A 232 -22.79 -18.01 12.87
N LYS A 233 -21.76 -17.32 13.37
CA LYS A 233 -21.47 -17.20 14.80
C LYS A 233 -22.27 -16.07 15.44
N VAL A 234 -22.73 -16.32 16.67
CA VAL A 234 -23.46 -15.33 17.48
C VAL A 234 -22.54 -14.81 18.58
N HIS A 235 -22.48 -13.49 18.71
CA HIS A 235 -21.70 -12.80 19.73
C HIS A 235 -22.56 -11.83 20.52
N GLN A 236 -22.26 -11.64 21.79
CA GLN A 236 -22.94 -10.64 22.61
C GLN A 236 -22.18 -9.30 22.54
N VAL A 237 -22.91 -8.23 22.31
CA VAL A 237 -22.36 -6.88 22.25
C VAL A 237 -22.01 -6.39 23.65
N ASP A 238 -20.72 -6.13 23.88
CA ASP A 238 -20.21 -5.59 25.15
C ASP A 238 -20.29 -4.07 25.17
N SER A 239 -20.02 -3.42 24.04
CA SER A 239 -20.07 -1.96 23.90
C SER A 239 -20.35 -1.55 22.46
N VAL A 240 -21.01 -0.42 22.30
CA VAL A 240 -21.18 0.32 21.04
C VAL A 240 -20.79 1.77 21.26
N GLY A 241 -20.37 2.47 20.23
CA GLY A 241 -20.00 3.87 20.34
C GLY A 241 -19.50 4.49 19.05
N VAL A 242 -19.02 5.73 19.18
CA VAL A 242 -18.48 6.54 18.08
C VAL A 242 -17.08 7.05 18.44
N PHE A 243 -16.33 7.46 17.46
CA PHE A 243 -15.06 8.15 17.64
C PHE A 243 -15.27 9.68 17.52
N ASN A 244 -15.10 10.40 18.62
CA ASN A 244 -15.25 11.87 18.66
C ASN A 244 -14.01 12.58 19.26
N PRO A 245 -12.93 12.73 18.55
CA PRO A 245 -12.13 11.68 17.91
C PRO A 245 -11.72 10.56 18.84
N LYS A 246 -11.88 10.73 20.16
CA LYS A 246 -11.65 9.68 21.16
C LYS A 246 -12.81 8.67 21.16
N HIS A 247 -12.49 7.46 21.52
CA HIS A 247 -13.44 6.38 21.74
C HIS A 247 -14.52 6.76 22.76
N THR A 248 -15.75 6.92 22.32
CA THR A 248 -16.88 7.36 23.15
C THR A 248 -18.01 6.35 23.06
N ALA A 249 -18.32 5.69 24.18
CA ALA A 249 -19.43 4.76 24.24
C ALA A 249 -20.76 5.50 24.14
N THR A 250 -21.70 4.96 23.36
CA THR A 250 -23.07 5.45 23.20
C THR A 250 -24.09 4.42 23.70
N ALA A 251 -25.32 4.83 23.87
CA ALA A 251 -26.39 3.93 24.30
C ALA A 251 -26.74 2.90 23.21
N ASP A 252 -26.79 3.34 21.98
CA ASP A 252 -27.08 2.56 20.78
C ASP A 252 -26.41 3.19 19.55
N LEU A 253 -26.38 2.43 18.43
CA LEU A 253 -26.15 2.92 17.08
C LEU A 253 -27.40 2.61 16.26
N LYS A 254 -27.90 3.59 15.50
CA LYS A 254 -29.12 3.53 14.72
C LYS A 254 -28.88 3.55 13.23
N ALA A 255 -29.90 3.19 12.47
CA ALA A 255 -29.86 3.35 11.02
C ALA A 255 -29.33 4.73 10.64
N GLY A 256 -28.44 4.77 9.66
CA GLY A 256 -27.78 5.99 9.21
C GLY A 256 -26.45 6.30 9.90
N GLU A 257 -26.16 5.73 11.05
CA GLU A 257 -24.94 6.03 11.82
C GLU A 257 -23.77 5.12 11.48
N VAL A 258 -22.56 5.66 11.69
CA VAL A 258 -21.29 4.93 11.63
C VAL A 258 -20.69 4.92 13.03
N GLY A 259 -20.25 3.77 13.48
CA GLY A 259 -19.67 3.65 14.81
C GLY A 259 -18.94 2.31 15.00
N PHE A 260 -18.44 2.06 16.20
CA PHE A 260 -17.76 0.82 16.55
C PHE A 260 -18.63 -0.11 17.38
N ILE A 261 -18.35 -1.39 17.25
CA ILE A 261 -18.93 -2.46 18.06
C ILE A 261 -17.80 -3.30 18.66
N ILE A 262 -17.95 -3.60 19.95
CA ILE A 262 -17.11 -4.56 20.67
C ILE A 262 -18.05 -5.68 21.11
N ALA A 263 -17.78 -6.92 20.68
CA ALA A 263 -18.67 -8.05 20.91
C ALA A 263 -17.92 -9.28 21.47
N GLY A 264 -16.83 -9.08 22.20
CA GLY A 264 -16.07 -10.16 22.83
C GLY A 264 -15.55 -11.21 21.85
N ILE A 265 -15.37 -10.84 20.57
CA ILE A 265 -14.87 -11.74 19.53
C ILE A 265 -13.38 -11.93 19.76
N LYS A 266 -13.01 -13.15 20.15
CA LYS A 266 -11.59 -13.53 20.37
C LYS A 266 -10.95 -14.15 19.15
N ASP A 267 -11.76 -14.69 18.25
CA ASP A 267 -11.31 -15.24 16.98
C ASP A 267 -11.05 -14.09 16.00
N ILE A 268 -9.83 -13.96 15.55
CA ILE A 268 -9.39 -12.90 14.63
C ILE A 268 -10.23 -12.91 13.35
N LEU A 269 -10.66 -14.07 12.88
CA LEU A 269 -11.52 -14.20 11.69
C LEU A 269 -13.02 -14.18 12.01
N GLY A 270 -13.39 -13.87 13.25
CA GLY A 270 -14.77 -13.90 13.71
C GLY A 270 -15.67 -12.78 13.19
N ALA A 271 -15.09 -11.68 12.71
CA ALA A 271 -15.81 -10.52 12.15
C ALA A 271 -15.11 -10.02 10.87
N PRO A 272 -15.26 -10.74 9.74
CA PRO A 272 -14.61 -10.36 8.49
C PRO A 272 -15.11 -9.01 7.97
N VAL A 273 -14.21 -8.22 7.43
CA VAL A 273 -14.55 -6.95 6.77
C VAL A 273 -15.42 -7.23 5.53
N GLY A 274 -16.48 -6.43 5.37
CA GLY A 274 -17.49 -6.60 4.31
C GLY A 274 -18.62 -7.53 4.66
N ASP A 275 -18.63 -8.11 5.87
CA ASP A 275 -19.71 -8.98 6.33
C ASP A 275 -20.90 -8.18 6.87
N THR A 276 -22.04 -8.83 6.94
CA THR A 276 -23.29 -8.28 7.46
C THR A 276 -23.55 -8.75 8.88
N LEU A 277 -23.85 -7.80 9.76
CA LEU A 277 -24.33 -8.06 11.11
C LEU A 277 -25.84 -7.91 11.16
N THR A 278 -26.51 -8.87 11.83
CA THR A 278 -27.93 -8.80 12.19
C THR A 278 -28.13 -9.26 13.63
N LEU A 279 -29.33 -9.11 14.16
CA LEU A 279 -29.67 -9.71 15.47
C LEU A 279 -29.90 -11.22 15.32
N SER A 280 -29.46 -11.99 16.31
CA SER A 280 -29.70 -13.44 16.32
C SER A 280 -31.19 -13.82 16.33
N SER A 281 -32.08 -12.87 16.72
CA SER A 281 -33.53 -13.00 16.66
C SER A 281 -34.12 -12.80 15.27
N THR A 282 -33.38 -12.21 14.33
CA THR A 282 -33.80 -11.92 12.95
C THR A 282 -32.77 -12.42 11.95
N PRO A 283 -32.47 -13.74 11.91
CA PRO A 283 -31.35 -14.28 11.13
C PRO A 283 -31.60 -14.23 9.61
N ASP A 284 -32.84 -14.07 9.16
CA ASP A 284 -33.23 -14.13 7.74
C ASP A 284 -33.02 -12.81 6.98
N VAL A 285 -32.40 -11.80 7.61
CA VAL A 285 -32.04 -10.54 6.96
C VAL A 285 -31.09 -10.81 5.81
N GLU A 286 -31.31 -10.17 4.65
CA GLU A 286 -30.50 -10.29 3.47
C GLU A 286 -29.07 -9.75 3.74
N MET A 287 -28.07 -10.43 3.18
CA MET A 287 -26.69 -9.94 3.25
C MET A 287 -26.52 -8.69 2.40
N LEU A 288 -25.85 -7.68 2.97
CA LEU A 288 -25.42 -6.52 2.21
C LEU A 288 -24.35 -6.93 1.18
N PRO A 289 -24.26 -6.24 0.06
CA PRO A 289 -23.13 -6.43 -0.86
C PRO A 289 -21.82 -6.21 -0.09
N GLY A 290 -21.04 -7.27 -0.01
CA GLY A 290 -19.70 -7.21 0.59
C GLY A 290 -18.69 -6.57 -0.36
N PHE A 291 -17.45 -6.49 0.10
CA PHE A 291 -16.36 -5.97 -0.73
C PHE A 291 -15.77 -7.05 -1.64
N LYS A 292 -15.40 -6.65 -2.87
CA LYS A 292 -14.66 -7.54 -3.77
C LYS A 292 -13.31 -7.89 -3.13
N ARG A 293 -12.95 -9.16 -3.12
CA ARG A 293 -11.61 -9.57 -2.70
C ARG A 293 -10.59 -9.05 -3.71
N VAL A 294 -9.64 -8.28 -3.21
CA VAL A 294 -8.52 -7.81 -4.02
C VAL A 294 -7.42 -8.87 -3.97
N LYS A 295 -6.86 -9.18 -5.13
CA LYS A 295 -5.72 -10.10 -5.21
C LYS A 295 -4.44 -9.31 -5.07
N PRO A 296 -3.48 -9.77 -4.27
CA PRO A 296 -2.15 -9.20 -4.23
C PRO A 296 -1.52 -9.16 -5.62
N GLN A 297 -0.75 -8.11 -5.86
CA GLN A 297 -0.07 -7.89 -7.13
C GLN A 297 1.45 -8.12 -7.01
N VAL A 298 1.98 -7.92 -5.82
CA VAL A 298 3.40 -7.98 -5.49
C VAL A 298 3.60 -9.00 -4.39
N TYR A 299 4.64 -9.82 -4.49
CA TYR A 299 4.96 -10.84 -3.50
C TYR A 299 6.41 -10.72 -3.06
N ALA A 300 6.66 -10.83 -1.76
CA ALA A 300 8.01 -10.92 -1.21
C ALA A 300 8.05 -11.98 -0.11
N GLY A 301 9.22 -12.60 0.06
CA GLY A 301 9.50 -13.43 1.22
C GLY A 301 9.97 -12.55 2.37
N LEU A 302 9.39 -12.72 3.55
CA LEU A 302 9.83 -12.10 4.78
C LEU A 302 10.28 -13.19 5.75
N PHE A 303 11.48 -13.02 6.31
CA PHE A 303 12.12 -14.00 7.16
C PHE A 303 12.60 -13.34 8.45
N PRO A 304 12.32 -13.89 9.63
CA PRO A 304 12.87 -13.35 10.87
C PRO A 304 14.39 -13.57 10.91
N VAL A 305 15.12 -12.61 11.44
CA VAL A 305 16.58 -12.70 11.63
C VAL A 305 16.90 -13.82 12.62
N SER A 306 16.11 -13.96 13.69
CA SER A 306 16.18 -15.08 14.64
C SER A 306 15.09 -16.10 14.36
N SER A 307 15.45 -17.36 14.29
CA SER A 307 14.48 -18.46 14.15
C SER A 307 13.49 -18.55 15.32
N ASP A 308 13.85 -18.03 16.49
CA ASP A 308 13.01 -18.03 17.68
C ASP A 308 11.80 -17.10 17.52
N ASP A 309 11.90 -16.07 16.67
CA ASP A 309 10.84 -15.09 16.43
C ASP A 309 9.78 -15.58 15.42
N PHE A 310 9.90 -16.79 14.87
CA PHE A 310 8.97 -17.28 13.84
C PHE A 310 7.52 -17.37 14.32
N GLU A 311 7.27 -17.82 15.54
CA GLU A 311 5.93 -17.93 16.11
C GLU A 311 5.33 -16.53 16.38
N ASP A 312 6.12 -15.60 16.93
CA ASP A 312 5.69 -14.21 17.15
C ASP A 312 5.39 -13.52 15.81
N PHE A 313 6.18 -13.80 14.78
CA PHE A 313 5.95 -13.31 13.43
C PHE A 313 4.63 -13.85 12.84
N ARG A 314 4.35 -15.14 13.01
CA ARG A 314 3.08 -15.73 12.58
C ARG A 314 1.88 -15.05 13.27
N ASP A 315 1.97 -14.85 14.58
CA ASP A 315 0.90 -14.23 15.37
C ASP A 315 0.70 -12.75 14.97
N ALA A 316 1.78 -12.03 14.69
CA ALA A 316 1.73 -10.67 14.17
C ALA A 316 1.02 -10.60 12.81
N LEU A 317 1.35 -11.50 11.89
CA LEU A 317 0.69 -11.58 10.58
C LEU A 317 -0.81 -11.88 10.70
N GLN A 318 -1.22 -12.77 11.59
CA GLN A 318 -2.63 -13.05 11.83
C GLN A 318 -3.39 -11.80 12.30
N LYS A 319 -2.81 -11.02 13.22
CA LYS A 319 -3.40 -9.76 13.70
C LYS A 319 -3.47 -8.71 12.60
N LEU A 320 -2.43 -8.58 11.78
CA LEU A 320 -2.42 -7.64 10.66
C LEU A 320 -3.44 -8.00 9.58
N THR A 321 -3.62 -9.29 9.27
CA THR A 321 -4.58 -9.75 8.26
C THR A 321 -6.03 -9.41 8.62
N LEU A 322 -6.38 -9.34 9.91
CA LEU A 322 -7.70 -8.85 10.32
C LEU A 322 -7.92 -7.39 9.91
N ASN A 323 -6.86 -6.61 10.04
CA ASN A 323 -6.84 -5.17 9.79
C ASN A 323 -6.75 -4.85 8.30
N ASP A 324 -6.06 -5.74 7.55
CA ASP A 324 -5.76 -5.58 6.15
C ASP A 324 -6.21 -6.83 5.37
N ALA A 325 -7.41 -6.76 4.83
CA ALA A 325 -8.00 -7.89 4.09
C ALA A 325 -7.32 -8.17 2.73
N ALA A 326 -6.44 -7.28 2.28
CA ALA A 326 -5.64 -7.48 1.07
C ALA A 326 -4.37 -8.29 1.35
N LEU A 327 -3.92 -8.35 2.61
CA LEU A 327 -2.74 -9.09 3.01
C LEU A 327 -2.99 -10.60 2.93
N GLN A 328 -2.18 -11.31 2.15
CA GLN A 328 -2.19 -12.76 2.04
C GLN A 328 -0.80 -13.29 2.34
N TYR A 329 -0.71 -14.39 3.06
CA TYR A 329 0.57 -14.99 3.37
C TYR A 329 0.49 -16.52 3.41
N GLU A 330 1.59 -17.15 3.10
CA GLU A 330 1.80 -18.60 3.19
C GLU A 330 3.19 -18.91 3.75
N PRO A 331 3.38 -20.02 4.45
CA PRO A 331 4.71 -20.41 4.91
C PRO A 331 5.67 -20.57 3.73
N GLU A 332 6.88 -20.08 3.88
CA GLU A 332 7.98 -20.21 2.91
C GLU A 332 9.24 -20.68 3.64
N SER A 333 10.05 -21.48 2.97
CA SER A 333 11.36 -21.87 3.46
C SER A 333 12.42 -21.51 2.43
N SER A 334 13.54 -21.00 2.91
CA SER A 334 14.72 -20.68 2.12
C SER A 334 15.92 -21.40 2.69
N ASP A 335 16.74 -22.01 1.83
CA ASP A 335 17.99 -22.65 2.26
C ASP A 335 18.97 -21.65 2.89
N ALA A 336 18.89 -20.39 2.46
CA ALA A 336 19.75 -19.31 2.96
C ALA A 336 19.21 -18.61 4.22
N LEU A 337 17.87 -18.45 4.36
CA LEU A 337 17.23 -17.62 5.37
C LEU A 337 16.40 -18.41 6.40
N GLY A 338 16.20 -19.70 6.20
CA GLY A 338 15.39 -20.54 7.08
C GLY A 338 13.90 -20.44 6.81
N PHE A 339 13.09 -20.46 7.89
CA PHE A 339 11.63 -20.42 7.79
C PHE A 339 11.11 -18.98 7.87
N GLY A 340 10.15 -18.66 7.03
CA GLY A 340 9.50 -17.37 6.94
C GLY A 340 8.14 -17.47 6.28
N PHE A 341 7.68 -16.35 5.71
CA PHE A 341 6.40 -16.31 5.00
C PHE A 341 6.57 -15.61 3.65
N ARG A 342 5.93 -16.17 2.64
CA ARG A 342 5.65 -15.51 1.37
C ARG A 342 4.42 -14.64 1.54
N ILE A 343 4.55 -13.34 1.34
CA ILE A 343 3.49 -12.37 1.60
C ILE A 343 3.14 -11.65 0.32
N GLY A 344 1.84 -11.55 0.05
CA GLY A 344 1.28 -10.80 -1.08
C GLY A 344 0.80 -9.43 -0.64
N PHE A 345 1.14 -8.42 -1.44
CA PHE A 345 0.87 -7.00 -1.21
C PHE A 345 0.18 -6.37 -2.42
N LEU A 346 -0.51 -5.25 -2.22
CA LEU A 346 -1.13 -4.49 -3.30
C LEU A 346 -0.12 -3.75 -4.17
N GLY A 347 0.97 -3.28 -3.56
CA GLY A 347 2.05 -2.56 -4.23
C GLY A 347 3.27 -2.42 -3.34
N MET A 348 4.25 -1.63 -3.77
CA MET A 348 5.51 -1.43 -3.03
C MET A 348 5.31 -0.65 -1.73
N LEU A 349 4.54 0.43 -1.76
CA LEU A 349 4.28 1.22 -0.56
C LEU A 349 3.54 0.39 0.49
N HIS A 350 2.58 -0.44 0.06
CA HIS A 350 1.90 -1.37 0.94
C HIS A 350 2.88 -2.36 1.59
N MET A 351 3.82 -2.92 0.82
CA MET A 351 4.86 -3.81 1.33
C MET A 351 5.74 -3.13 2.40
N GLU A 352 6.23 -1.93 2.10
CA GLU A 352 7.07 -1.17 3.03
C GLU A 352 6.34 -0.86 4.33
N ILE A 353 5.07 -0.46 4.25
CA ILE A 353 4.26 -0.15 5.42
C ILE A 353 4.02 -1.39 6.27
N ILE A 354 3.68 -2.52 5.67
CA ILE A 354 3.49 -3.78 6.41
C ILE A 354 4.79 -4.21 7.08
N GLN A 355 5.93 -4.12 6.39
CA GLN A 355 7.24 -4.41 6.98
C GLN A 355 7.54 -3.50 8.17
N GLU A 356 7.41 -2.18 8.02
CA GLU A 356 7.66 -1.25 9.13
C GLU A 356 6.69 -1.44 10.29
N ARG A 357 5.44 -1.80 10.04
CA ARG A 357 4.48 -2.14 11.10
C ARG A 357 4.89 -3.39 11.87
N LEU A 358 5.33 -4.45 11.16
CA LEU A 358 5.85 -5.67 11.78
C LEU A 358 7.07 -5.37 12.66
N GLU A 359 7.98 -4.53 12.18
CA GLU A 359 9.18 -4.14 12.91
C GLU A 359 8.87 -3.27 14.14
N ARG A 360 8.00 -2.26 14.01
CA ARG A 360 7.73 -1.27 15.06
C ARG A 360 6.64 -1.67 16.05
N GLU A 361 5.54 -2.26 15.58
CA GLU A 361 4.40 -2.62 16.44
C GLU A 361 4.60 -3.96 17.15
N TYR A 362 5.39 -4.87 16.54
CA TYR A 362 5.59 -6.24 17.03
C TYR A 362 7.05 -6.56 17.39
N ASP A 363 7.95 -5.57 17.28
CA ASP A 363 9.37 -5.69 17.65
C ASP A 363 10.09 -6.87 16.95
N LEU A 364 9.84 -7.02 15.63
CA LEU A 364 10.38 -8.08 14.80
C LEU A 364 11.52 -7.55 13.93
N ASP A 365 12.66 -8.23 13.92
CA ASP A 365 13.73 -8.00 12.96
C ASP A 365 13.55 -8.92 11.75
N LEU A 366 13.29 -8.33 10.57
CA LEU A 366 12.92 -9.06 9.37
C LEU A 366 13.90 -8.84 8.22
N ILE A 367 14.16 -9.91 7.46
CA ILE A 367 14.84 -9.85 6.17
C ILE A 367 13.78 -9.98 5.07
N THR A 368 13.74 -9.01 4.16
CA THR A 368 12.82 -9.01 3.02
C THR A 368 13.57 -9.38 1.75
N THR A 369 13.04 -10.35 1.00
CA THR A 369 13.56 -10.68 -0.33
C THR A 369 13.05 -9.70 -1.37
N ALA A 370 13.66 -9.71 -2.56
CA ALA A 370 13.19 -8.87 -3.66
C ALA A 370 11.71 -9.14 -3.98
N PRO A 371 10.90 -8.08 -4.16
CA PRO A 371 9.53 -8.23 -4.57
C PRO A 371 9.45 -8.78 -6.00
N THR A 372 8.47 -9.63 -6.21
CA THR A 372 8.16 -10.25 -7.51
C THR A 372 6.68 -10.07 -7.82
N VAL A 373 6.36 -10.10 -9.12
CA VAL A 373 4.98 -10.14 -9.59
C VAL A 373 4.55 -11.59 -9.83
N VAL A 374 3.26 -11.82 -10.03
CA VAL A 374 2.75 -13.15 -10.40
C VAL A 374 2.95 -13.35 -11.90
N TYR A 375 3.60 -14.45 -12.28
CA TYR A 375 3.73 -14.87 -13.67
C TYR A 375 2.76 -16.01 -13.98
N GLU A 376 2.19 -16.02 -15.18
CA GLU A 376 1.37 -17.11 -15.69
C GLU A 376 2.23 -17.97 -16.63
N LEU A 377 2.31 -19.26 -16.35
CA LEU A 377 3.07 -20.23 -17.12
C LEU A 377 2.13 -21.22 -17.80
N LEU A 378 2.29 -21.39 -19.11
CA LEU A 378 1.68 -22.48 -19.84
C LEU A 378 2.71 -23.60 -19.93
N LEU A 379 2.39 -24.76 -19.35
CA LEU A 379 3.24 -25.94 -19.38
C LEU A 379 2.96 -26.78 -20.65
N LYS A 380 3.94 -27.53 -21.12
CA LYS A 380 3.82 -28.42 -22.29
C LYS A 380 2.75 -29.51 -22.14
N ASN A 381 2.31 -29.79 -20.92
CA ASN A 381 1.18 -30.69 -20.66
C ASN A 381 -0.19 -30.00 -20.80
N GLY A 382 -0.22 -28.72 -21.15
CA GLY A 382 -1.42 -27.91 -21.31
C GLY A 382 -1.96 -27.28 -20.00
N GLU A 383 -1.28 -27.49 -18.87
CA GLU A 383 -1.65 -26.91 -17.59
C GLU A 383 -1.17 -25.46 -17.47
N THR A 384 -2.01 -24.58 -16.90
CA THR A 384 -1.65 -23.21 -16.57
C THR A 384 -1.33 -23.09 -15.10
N VAL A 385 -0.13 -22.61 -14.77
CA VAL A 385 0.36 -22.46 -13.40
C VAL A 385 0.72 -21.00 -13.14
N TYR A 386 0.40 -20.50 -11.95
CA TYR A 386 0.77 -19.16 -11.50
C TYR A 386 1.96 -19.25 -10.56
N VAL A 387 2.98 -18.43 -10.82
CA VAL A 387 4.24 -18.42 -10.05
C VAL A 387 4.50 -17.02 -9.52
N ASP A 388 4.61 -16.90 -8.21
CA ASP A 388 4.85 -15.66 -7.46
C ASP A 388 6.27 -15.60 -6.87
N SER A 389 7.07 -16.65 -7.04
CA SER A 389 8.45 -16.75 -6.54
C SER A 389 9.36 -17.40 -7.57
N PRO A 390 10.60 -16.88 -7.76
CA PRO A 390 11.59 -17.53 -8.62
C PRO A 390 11.90 -18.97 -8.20
N SER A 391 11.78 -19.30 -6.91
CA SER A 391 12.01 -20.66 -6.38
C SER A 391 10.94 -21.66 -6.81
N LYS A 392 9.71 -21.20 -7.07
CA LYS A 392 8.59 -22.04 -7.54
C LYS A 392 8.59 -22.26 -9.06
N LEU A 393 9.53 -21.64 -9.79
CA LEU A 393 9.61 -21.77 -11.25
C LEU A 393 9.97 -23.22 -11.62
N PRO A 394 9.12 -23.92 -12.43
CA PRO A 394 9.43 -25.24 -12.93
C PRO A 394 10.67 -25.24 -13.82
N ASP A 395 11.18 -26.43 -14.16
CA ASP A 395 12.25 -26.55 -15.15
C ASP A 395 11.82 -25.85 -16.46
N LEU A 396 12.68 -25.00 -17.01
CA LEU A 396 12.41 -24.25 -18.24
C LEU A 396 12.07 -25.17 -19.41
N SER A 397 12.54 -26.41 -19.41
CA SER A 397 12.22 -27.41 -20.44
C SER A 397 10.75 -27.87 -20.43
N ALA A 398 10.07 -27.74 -19.30
CA ALA A 398 8.65 -28.10 -19.13
C ALA A 398 7.69 -26.96 -19.49
N ILE A 399 8.20 -25.74 -19.67
CA ILE A 399 7.41 -24.55 -19.96
C ILE A 399 7.27 -24.40 -21.47
N GLU A 400 6.03 -24.16 -21.95
CA GLU A 400 5.73 -23.82 -23.33
C GLU A 400 5.75 -22.31 -23.53
N ASP A 401 5.09 -21.55 -22.63
CA ASP A 401 4.99 -20.09 -22.71
C ASP A 401 5.06 -19.48 -21.30
N MET A 402 5.75 -18.35 -21.18
CA MET A 402 5.82 -17.54 -19.97
C MET A 402 5.15 -16.20 -20.23
N ARG A 403 4.21 -15.84 -19.35
CA ARG A 403 3.44 -14.61 -19.48
C ARG A 403 3.64 -13.72 -18.26
N GLU A 404 3.90 -12.45 -18.52
CA GLU A 404 4.01 -11.43 -17.49
C GLU A 404 2.71 -10.65 -17.35
N PRO A 405 2.39 -10.16 -16.13
CA PRO A 405 1.23 -9.29 -15.92
C PRO A 405 1.49 -7.92 -16.54
N ILE A 406 0.51 -7.44 -17.29
CA ILE A 406 0.48 -6.11 -17.89
C ILE A 406 -0.50 -5.25 -17.12
N VAL A 407 -0.09 -4.05 -16.79
CA VAL A 407 -0.94 -3.02 -16.20
C VAL A 407 -1.22 -1.92 -17.21
N ARG A 408 -2.44 -1.40 -17.18
CA ARG A 408 -2.82 -0.18 -17.87
C ARG A 408 -2.55 1.00 -16.98
N ALA A 409 -1.50 1.75 -17.31
CA ALA A 409 -1.10 2.95 -16.61
C ALA A 409 -1.78 4.18 -17.25
N ASN A 410 -2.47 4.97 -16.43
CA ASN A 410 -2.99 6.28 -16.76
C ASN A 410 -2.08 7.32 -16.13
N ILE A 411 -1.39 8.08 -16.95
CA ILE A 411 -0.46 9.12 -16.52
C ILE A 411 -1.04 10.47 -16.90
N LEU A 412 -1.16 11.36 -15.93
CA LEU A 412 -1.53 12.74 -16.16
C LEU A 412 -0.29 13.62 -15.94
N VAL A 413 0.06 14.43 -16.94
CA VAL A 413 1.30 15.20 -16.95
C VAL A 413 1.13 16.53 -17.70
N PRO A 414 1.77 17.64 -17.25
CA PRO A 414 1.83 18.87 -18.02
C PRO A 414 2.53 18.65 -19.37
N GLN A 415 2.07 19.36 -20.40
CA GLN A 415 2.56 19.20 -21.78
C GLN A 415 4.08 19.35 -21.91
N GLU A 416 4.70 20.23 -21.10
CA GLU A 416 6.16 20.47 -21.10
C GLU A 416 7.01 19.25 -20.70
N HIS A 417 6.45 18.32 -19.90
CA HIS A 417 7.14 17.10 -19.44
C HIS A 417 6.75 15.85 -20.20
N LEU A 418 5.84 15.95 -21.17
CA LEU A 418 5.31 14.82 -21.93
C LEU A 418 6.42 13.97 -22.59
N GLY A 419 7.40 14.63 -23.23
CA GLY A 419 8.48 13.92 -23.95
C GLY A 419 9.33 13.05 -23.01
N SER A 420 9.65 13.56 -21.82
CA SER A 420 10.42 12.81 -20.81
C SER A 420 9.63 11.60 -20.28
N VAL A 421 8.33 11.75 -20.08
CA VAL A 421 7.44 10.66 -19.62
C VAL A 421 7.31 9.57 -20.69
N ILE A 422 7.13 9.96 -21.97
CA ILE A 422 7.08 9.01 -23.08
C ILE A 422 8.39 8.21 -23.16
N THR A 423 9.54 8.88 -23.05
CA THR A 423 10.85 8.22 -23.06
C THR A 423 10.96 7.19 -21.92
N LEU A 424 10.56 7.56 -20.72
CA LEU A 424 10.56 6.65 -19.57
C LEU A 424 9.66 5.42 -19.82
N CYS A 425 8.46 5.62 -20.35
CA CYS A 425 7.54 4.51 -20.65
C CYS A 425 8.13 3.54 -21.69
N ILE A 426 8.83 4.07 -22.70
CA ILE A 426 9.50 3.24 -23.74
C ILE A 426 10.66 2.45 -23.12
N GLU A 427 11.49 3.08 -22.29
CA GLU A 427 12.59 2.40 -21.55
C GLU A 427 12.07 1.23 -20.71
N LYS A 428 10.88 1.39 -20.13
CA LYS A 428 10.19 0.37 -19.33
C LYS A 428 9.32 -0.59 -20.16
N ARG A 429 9.61 -0.74 -21.45
CA ARG A 429 8.93 -1.66 -22.39
C ARG A 429 7.44 -1.37 -22.56
N GLY A 430 7.01 -0.13 -22.34
CA GLY A 430 5.62 0.27 -22.43
C GLY A 430 5.14 0.39 -23.87
N VAL A 431 3.85 0.07 -24.06
CA VAL A 431 3.13 0.23 -25.34
C VAL A 431 2.09 1.33 -25.15
N GLN A 432 2.23 2.43 -25.90
CA GLN A 432 1.28 3.53 -25.87
C GLN A 432 -0.07 3.08 -26.45
N ARG A 433 -1.15 3.33 -25.73
CA ARG A 433 -2.52 3.03 -26.15
C ARG A 433 -3.28 4.26 -26.57
N ASP A 434 -3.14 5.34 -25.82
CA ASP A 434 -3.88 6.58 -26.06
C ASP A 434 -3.09 7.79 -25.57
N LEU A 435 -3.40 8.96 -26.15
CA LEU A 435 -2.84 10.24 -25.74
C LEU A 435 -3.90 11.31 -26.00
N GLN A 436 -4.34 11.98 -24.93
CA GLN A 436 -5.37 13.01 -25.00
C GLN A 436 -4.87 14.31 -24.36
N PHE A 437 -5.08 15.42 -25.06
CA PHE A 437 -4.81 16.75 -24.53
C PHE A 437 -6.05 17.26 -23.80
N LEU A 438 -5.90 17.55 -22.52
CA LEU A 438 -6.95 18.00 -21.62
C LEU A 438 -6.57 19.37 -21.07
N GLY A 439 -6.78 20.42 -21.84
CA GLY A 439 -6.37 21.77 -21.50
C GLY A 439 -4.85 21.90 -21.38
N THR A 440 -4.33 22.20 -20.18
CA THR A 440 -2.89 22.33 -19.89
C THR A 440 -2.22 21.01 -19.56
N GLN A 441 -3.01 19.96 -19.32
CA GLN A 441 -2.56 18.61 -18.99
C GLN A 441 -2.68 17.69 -20.18
N VAL A 442 -1.89 16.62 -20.18
CA VAL A 442 -1.97 15.53 -21.15
C VAL A 442 -2.19 14.23 -20.40
N GLN A 443 -3.22 13.52 -20.76
CA GLN A 443 -3.45 12.15 -20.30
C GLN A 443 -2.80 11.18 -21.27
N VAL A 444 -1.91 10.33 -20.77
CA VAL A 444 -1.24 9.31 -21.55
C VAL A 444 -1.57 7.95 -20.98
N ARG A 445 -2.01 7.02 -21.82
CA ARG A 445 -2.31 5.63 -21.44
C ARG A 445 -1.27 4.70 -22.03
N TYR A 446 -0.63 3.93 -21.16
CA TYR A 446 0.36 2.93 -21.52
C TYR A 446 0.00 1.57 -20.95
N ASP A 447 0.23 0.52 -21.74
CA ASP A 447 0.33 -0.83 -21.21
C ASP A 447 1.79 -1.08 -20.85
N LEU A 448 2.05 -1.33 -19.58
CA LEU A 448 3.38 -1.53 -19.01
C LEU A 448 3.48 -2.91 -18.35
N PRO A 449 4.61 -3.62 -18.47
CA PRO A 449 4.86 -4.78 -17.64
C PRO A 449 4.87 -4.39 -16.15
N MET A 450 4.09 -5.09 -15.35
CA MET A 450 3.96 -4.77 -13.94
C MET A 450 5.30 -4.86 -13.18
N SER A 451 6.16 -5.79 -13.59
CA SER A 451 7.52 -5.94 -13.04
C SER A 451 8.40 -4.69 -13.21
N GLU A 452 8.13 -3.89 -14.24
CA GLU A 452 8.85 -2.63 -14.48
C GLU A 452 8.23 -1.44 -13.72
N VAL A 453 6.94 -1.55 -13.36
CA VAL A 453 6.21 -0.50 -12.63
C VAL A 453 6.49 -0.58 -11.13
N VAL A 454 6.51 -1.80 -10.60
CA VAL A 454 6.58 -2.06 -9.16
C VAL A 454 7.86 -1.54 -8.50
N LEU A 455 9.01 -1.55 -9.20
CA LEU A 455 10.30 -1.27 -8.56
C LEU A 455 10.57 0.24 -8.38
N ASP A 456 10.72 0.97 -9.48
CA ASP A 456 11.23 2.35 -9.46
C ASP A 456 10.48 3.32 -10.37
N PHE A 457 9.46 2.82 -11.10
CA PHE A 457 8.76 3.62 -12.12
C PHE A 457 8.14 4.90 -11.55
N PHE A 458 7.51 4.81 -10.39
CA PHE A 458 6.86 5.97 -9.76
C PHE A 458 7.87 7.06 -9.40
N ASP A 459 8.98 6.69 -8.80
CA ASP A 459 10.03 7.63 -8.40
C ASP A 459 10.70 8.28 -9.62
N ARG A 460 10.97 7.47 -10.65
CA ARG A 460 11.49 7.99 -11.92
C ARG A 460 10.49 8.89 -12.63
N LEU A 461 9.20 8.53 -12.61
CA LEU A 461 8.14 9.37 -13.19
C LEU A 461 8.09 10.74 -12.52
N LYS A 462 8.12 10.78 -11.18
CA LYS A 462 8.20 12.04 -10.42
C LYS A 462 9.47 12.81 -10.74
N SER A 463 10.60 12.14 -10.84
CA SER A 463 11.89 12.77 -11.17
C SER A 463 11.89 13.41 -12.55
N VAL A 464 11.49 12.68 -13.60
CA VAL A 464 11.52 13.19 -14.99
C VAL A 464 10.47 14.28 -15.26
N SER A 465 9.41 14.33 -14.45
CA SER A 465 8.36 15.34 -14.53
C SER A 465 8.50 16.44 -13.49
N ARG A 466 9.58 16.50 -12.74
CA ARG A 466 9.80 17.46 -11.63
C ARG A 466 8.68 17.44 -10.58
N GLY A 467 8.11 16.27 -10.34
CA GLY A 467 7.02 16.07 -9.38
C GLY A 467 5.61 16.30 -9.93
N TYR A 468 5.46 16.74 -11.18
CA TYR A 468 4.15 17.12 -11.74
C TYR A 468 3.35 15.95 -12.32
N ALA A 469 3.97 14.84 -12.73
CA ALA A 469 3.21 13.71 -13.25
C ALA A 469 2.58 12.89 -12.12
N SER A 470 1.34 12.47 -12.36
CA SER A 470 0.64 11.51 -11.51
C SER A 470 0.34 10.22 -12.25
N LEU A 471 0.25 9.13 -11.52
CA LEU A 471 0.06 7.78 -12.02
C LEU A 471 -1.08 7.08 -11.28
N ASP A 472 -1.96 6.49 -12.06
CA ASP A 472 -2.89 5.46 -11.62
C ASP A 472 -2.75 4.25 -12.55
N TYR A 473 -2.90 3.03 -12.04
CA TYR A 473 -2.81 1.84 -12.86
C TYR A 473 -3.73 0.72 -12.39
N SER A 474 -4.13 -0.11 -13.33
CA SER A 474 -4.95 -1.30 -13.08
C SER A 474 -4.39 -2.50 -13.84
N PHE A 475 -4.60 -3.70 -13.29
CA PHE A 475 -4.27 -4.93 -14.00
C PHE A 475 -5.12 -5.05 -15.26
N GLU A 476 -4.50 -5.38 -16.40
CA GLU A 476 -5.18 -5.56 -17.68
C GLU A 476 -5.21 -7.03 -18.11
N CYS A 477 -4.05 -7.67 -18.29
CA CYS A 477 -3.95 -9.04 -18.76
C CYS A 477 -2.58 -9.65 -18.50
N PHE A 478 -2.44 -10.95 -18.78
CA PHE A 478 -1.15 -11.61 -18.92
C PHE A 478 -0.74 -11.65 -20.40
N GLN A 479 0.50 -11.30 -20.68
CA GLN A 479 1.06 -11.27 -22.04
C GLN A 479 2.33 -12.09 -22.13
N SER A 480 2.47 -12.89 -23.19
CA SER A 480 3.70 -13.65 -23.47
C SER A 480 4.93 -12.76 -23.52
N ALA A 481 5.98 -13.16 -22.85
CA ALA A 481 7.25 -12.44 -22.80
C ALA A 481 8.44 -13.41 -22.70
N ASN A 482 9.58 -13.00 -23.24
CA ASN A 482 10.81 -13.78 -23.21
C ASN A 482 11.50 -13.64 -21.85
N LEU A 483 10.98 -14.38 -20.87
CA LEU A 483 11.45 -14.34 -19.48
C LEU A 483 12.45 -15.44 -19.20
N THR A 484 13.30 -15.22 -18.21
CA THR A 484 14.28 -16.20 -17.73
C THR A 484 14.58 -16.00 -16.25
N ARG A 485 15.04 -17.07 -15.59
CA ARG A 485 15.52 -17.01 -14.20
C ARG A 485 16.98 -16.61 -14.16
N LEU A 486 17.29 -15.59 -13.39
CA LEU A 486 18.62 -15.14 -13.05
C LEU A 486 18.97 -15.62 -11.65
N ASP A 487 19.92 -16.54 -11.56
CA ASP A 487 20.44 -17.08 -10.30
C ASP A 487 21.66 -16.29 -9.84
N ILE A 488 21.75 -16.03 -8.54
CA ILE A 488 22.94 -15.47 -7.91
C ILE A 488 23.68 -16.57 -7.15
N LEU A 489 24.98 -16.69 -7.42
CA LEU A 489 25.85 -17.65 -6.76
C LEU A 489 26.91 -16.90 -5.94
N ILE A 490 27.08 -17.33 -4.69
CA ILE A 490 28.13 -16.83 -3.80
C ILE A 490 29.09 -17.99 -3.50
N ASN A 491 30.34 -17.83 -3.90
CA ASN A 491 31.38 -18.89 -3.85
C ASN A 491 31.03 -20.18 -4.60
N GLY A 492 30.07 -20.13 -5.53
CA GLY A 492 29.62 -21.28 -6.31
C GLY A 492 28.29 -21.86 -5.83
N ASP A 493 27.83 -21.49 -4.64
CA ASP A 493 26.55 -21.93 -4.08
C ASP A 493 25.44 -20.97 -4.51
N LYS A 494 24.32 -21.52 -4.98
CA LYS A 494 23.14 -20.72 -5.33
C LYS A 494 22.47 -20.18 -4.06
N VAL A 495 22.10 -18.90 -4.11
CA VAL A 495 21.33 -18.26 -3.05
C VAL A 495 19.91 -18.06 -3.59
N ASP A 496 19.00 -18.90 -3.16
CA ASP A 496 17.60 -18.95 -3.61
C ASP A 496 16.85 -17.61 -3.39
N ALA A 497 17.09 -16.97 -2.23
CA ALA A 497 16.51 -15.70 -1.85
C ALA A 497 16.94 -14.51 -2.74
N LEU A 498 17.99 -14.67 -3.55
CA LEU A 498 18.51 -13.65 -4.48
C LEU A 498 18.15 -13.92 -5.94
N ALA A 499 17.44 -15.00 -6.22
CA ALA A 499 17.03 -15.34 -7.58
C ALA A 499 15.94 -14.38 -8.08
N LEU A 500 15.96 -14.07 -9.39
CA LEU A 500 15.03 -13.16 -10.04
C LEU A 500 14.46 -13.76 -11.31
N ILE A 501 13.24 -13.35 -11.67
CA ILE A 501 12.68 -13.55 -13.01
C ILE A 501 12.84 -12.22 -13.76
N VAL A 502 13.53 -12.26 -14.89
CA VAL A 502 13.87 -11.06 -15.68
C VAL A 502 13.62 -11.29 -17.16
N HIS A 503 13.39 -10.21 -17.90
CA HIS A 503 13.37 -10.28 -19.37
C HIS A 503 14.77 -10.64 -19.90
N ARG A 504 14.81 -11.58 -20.85
CA ARG A 504 16.08 -12.17 -21.31
C ARG A 504 17.04 -11.15 -21.90
N ASP A 505 16.52 -10.15 -22.62
CA ASP A 505 17.35 -9.10 -23.22
C ASP A 505 18.05 -8.24 -22.18
N ASN A 506 17.44 -8.06 -21.00
CA ASN A 506 17.99 -7.27 -19.89
C ASN A 506 18.78 -8.09 -18.87
N ALA A 507 18.76 -9.44 -18.99
CA ALA A 507 19.30 -10.33 -17.98
C ALA A 507 20.82 -10.12 -17.74
N HIS A 508 21.60 -9.92 -18.80
CA HIS A 508 23.03 -9.64 -18.70
C HIS A 508 23.33 -8.31 -18.00
N TYR A 509 22.58 -7.28 -18.36
CA TYR A 509 22.74 -5.94 -17.77
C TYR A 509 22.35 -5.94 -16.29
N LYS A 510 21.17 -6.47 -15.95
CA LYS A 510 20.70 -6.59 -14.56
C LYS A 510 21.64 -7.47 -13.72
N GLY A 511 22.10 -8.60 -14.26
CA GLY A 511 23.06 -9.48 -13.59
C GLY A 511 24.38 -8.79 -13.25
N ARG A 512 24.92 -8.00 -14.17
CA ARG A 512 26.15 -7.24 -13.94
C ARG A 512 25.99 -6.19 -12.85
N ILE A 513 24.95 -5.36 -12.91
CA ILE A 513 24.70 -4.32 -11.91
C ILE A 513 24.49 -4.95 -10.53
N LEU A 514 23.70 -6.02 -10.45
CA LEU A 514 23.42 -6.69 -9.19
C LEU A 514 24.69 -7.24 -8.55
N VAL A 515 25.54 -7.91 -9.34
CA VAL A 515 26.82 -8.46 -8.86
C VAL A 515 27.77 -7.35 -8.39
N GLU A 516 27.81 -6.19 -9.07
CA GLU A 516 28.60 -5.04 -8.65
C GLU A 516 28.09 -4.41 -7.36
N LYS A 517 26.78 -4.20 -7.23
CA LYS A 517 26.16 -3.68 -5.98
C LYS A 517 26.40 -4.63 -4.81
N MET A 518 26.20 -5.93 -5.00
CA MET A 518 26.46 -6.92 -3.95
C MET A 518 27.92 -6.93 -3.50
N LYS A 519 28.86 -6.71 -4.42
CA LYS A 519 30.29 -6.58 -4.07
C LYS A 519 30.55 -5.39 -3.15
N GLU A 520 29.81 -4.31 -3.27
CA GLU A 520 29.93 -3.13 -2.40
C GLU A 520 29.35 -3.40 -1.02
N LEU A 521 28.25 -4.15 -0.96
CA LEU A 521 27.52 -4.43 0.27
C LEU A 521 28.10 -5.57 1.09
N ILE A 522 28.62 -6.63 0.44
CA ILE A 522 29.21 -7.77 1.15
C ILE A 522 30.54 -7.37 1.77
N PRO A 523 30.71 -7.45 3.09
CA PRO A 523 31.94 -7.05 3.77
C PRO A 523 33.11 -7.97 3.39
N ARG A 524 34.33 -7.41 3.41
CA ARG A 524 35.55 -8.18 3.19
C ARG A 524 35.74 -9.20 4.30
N GLN A 525 35.88 -10.46 3.92
CA GLN A 525 36.10 -11.57 4.83
C GLN A 525 37.54 -12.08 4.75
N MET A 526 37.88 -13.09 5.53
CA MET A 526 39.25 -13.65 5.56
C MET A 526 39.65 -14.39 4.28
N PHE A 527 38.70 -14.59 3.35
CA PHE A 527 38.88 -15.23 2.05
C PHE A 527 38.23 -14.41 0.94
N ASP A 528 38.56 -14.67 -0.31
CA ASP A 528 37.94 -14.01 -1.44
C ASP A 528 36.53 -14.57 -1.66
N VAL A 529 35.53 -13.70 -1.76
CA VAL A 529 34.14 -14.06 -2.02
C VAL A 529 33.84 -13.80 -3.49
N ALA A 530 33.55 -14.87 -4.24
CA ALA A 530 33.12 -14.76 -5.64
C ALA A 530 31.61 -14.62 -5.71
N ILE A 531 31.14 -13.56 -6.37
CA ILE A 531 29.72 -13.30 -6.63
C ILE A 531 29.50 -13.47 -8.12
N GLN A 532 28.52 -14.28 -8.51
CA GLN A 532 28.25 -14.59 -9.91
C GLN A 532 26.74 -14.51 -10.18
N ALA A 533 26.38 -13.98 -11.34
CA ALA A 533 25.05 -14.08 -11.88
C ALA A 533 25.04 -15.11 -13.01
N ALA A 534 24.06 -16.01 -13.02
CA ALA A 534 23.97 -17.09 -13.99
C ALA A 534 22.56 -17.24 -14.57
N LEU A 535 22.49 -17.60 -15.85
CA LEU A 535 21.29 -17.94 -16.59
C LEU A 535 21.36 -19.41 -16.99
N GLY A 536 20.45 -20.24 -16.44
CA GLY A 536 20.41 -21.67 -16.78
C GLY A 536 21.76 -22.41 -16.58
N GLY A 537 22.58 -21.98 -15.62
CA GLY A 537 23.90 -22.56 -15.35
C GLY A 537 25.08 -21.83 -16.05
N GLN A 538 24.83 -20.97 -17.01
CA GLN A 538 25.88 -20.15 -17.66
C GLN A 538 26.10 -18.86 -16.86
N VAL A 539 27.34 -18.62 -16.42
CA VAL A 539 27.72 -17.39 -15.71
C VAL A 539 27.76 -16.23 -16.71
N VAL A 540 26.93 -15.22 -16.48
CA VAL A 540 26.80 -14.02 -17.33
C VAL A 540 27.53 -12.80 -16.74
N ALA A 541 27.71 -12.75 -15.42
CA ALA A 541 28.47 -11.71 -14.75
C ALA A 541 29.20 -12.28 -13.53
N ARG A 542 30.34 -11.70 -13.20
CA ARG A 542 31.16 -12.10 -12.05
C ARG A 542 31.87 -10.91 -11.44
N SER A 543 31.88 -10.85 -10.11
CA SER A 543 32.72 -9.95 -9.34
C SER A 543 33.34 -10.69 -8.14
N THR A 544 34.33 -10.08 -7.49
CA THR A 544 35.01 -10.70 -6.36
C THR A 544 35.26 -9.69 -5.27
N VAL A 545 34.78 -9.96 -4.06
CA VAL A 545 35.16 -9.22 -2.85
C VAL A 545 36.49 -9.76 -2.39
N LYS A 546 37.51 -8.93 -2.43
CA LYS A 546 38.89 -9.31 -2.03
C LYS A 546 38.96 -9.57 -0.53
N ALA A 547 39.62 -10.64 -0.12
CA ALA A 547 39.86 -10.96 1.28
C ALA A 547 40.59 -9.82 2.01
N LEU A 548 40.37 -9.73 3.32
CA LEU A 548 41.20 -8.90 4.21
C LEU A 548 42.67 -9.30 4.06
N ARG A 549 43.54 -8.35 3.75
CA ARG A 549 44.97 -8.58 3.62
C ARG A 549 45.70 -8.13 4.89
N LYS A 550 46.26 -9.09 5.61
CA LYS A 550 47.29 -8.77 6.56
C LYS A 550 48.61 -8.52 5.78
N ASN A 551 49.25 -7.39 5.99
CA ASN A 551 50.55 -7.12 5.34
C ASN A 551 51.63 -8.03 5.93
N VAL A 552 51.70 -9.27 5.40
CA VAL A 552 52.71 -10.26 5.86
C VAL A 552 54.14 -9.89 5.48
N LEU A 553 54.30 -8.92 4.59
CA LEU A 553 55.61 -8.43 4.11
C LEU A 553 56.13 -7.23 4.92
N ALA A 554 55.31 -6.63 5.81
CA ALA A 554 55.68 -5.43 6.57
C ALA A 554 56.91 -5.64 7.47
N LYS A 555 57.20 -6.88 7.87
CA LYS A 555 58.37 -7.24 8.70
C LYS A 555 59.54 -7.82 7.88
N CYS A 556 59.45 -7.80 6.55
CA CYS A 556 60.53 -8.29 5.69
C CYS A 556 61.44 -7.13 5.29
N TYR A 557 62.47 -6.87 6.07
CA TYR A 557 63.54 -5.95 5.74
C TYR A 557 64.51 -6.63 4.77
N GLY A 558 64.84 -5.97 3.64
CA GLY A 558 65.80 -6.45 2.66
C GLY A 558 65.22 -7.21 1.47
N GLY A 559 66.04 -7.45 0.45
CA GLY A 559 65.68 -7.98 -0.86
C GLY A 559 65.43 -9.48 -0.98
N ASP A 560 65.13 -10.20 0.10
CA ASP A 560 64.86 -11.65 0.06
C ASP A 560 63.56 -11.96 -0.65
N VAL A 561 63.62 -12.10 -1.96
CA VAL A 561 62.50 -12.42 -2.88
C VAL A 561 61.93 -13.79 -2.57
N SER A 562 62.77 -14.76 -2.20
CA SER A 562 62.32 -16.15 -1.89
C SER A 562 61.45 -16.20 -0.66
N ARG A 563 61.79 -15.49 0.40
CA ARG A 563 61.03 -15.39 1.63
C ARG A 563 59.71 -14.66 1.42
N LYS A 564 59.72 -13.56 0.67
CA LYS A 564 58.48 -12.82 0.31
C LYS A 564 57.52 -13.71 -0.49
N ARG A 565 58.04 -14.49 -1.44
CA ARG A 565 57.22 -15.44 -2.23
C ARG A 565 56.61 -16.54 -1.37
N LYS A 566 57.39 -17.18 -0.49
CA LYS A 566 56.91 -18.22 0.43
C LYS A 566 55.83 -17.69 1.39
N LEU A 567 55.96 -16.48 1.90
CA LEU A 567 54.97 -15.85 2.78
C LEU A 567 53.64 -15.57 2.04
N LEU A 568 53.71 -15.12 0.79
CA LEU A 568 52.55 -14.88 -0.06
C LEU A 568 51.84 -16.21 -0.44
N GLU A 569 52.62 -17.25 -0.77
CA GLU A 569 52.08 -18.59 -1.06
C GLU A 569 51.41 -19.22 0.16
N LYS A 570 52.02 -19.08 1.35
CA LYS A 570 51.41 -19.53 2.62
C LYS A 570 50.13 -18.77 2.95
N GLN A 571 50.10 -17.47 2.71
CA GLN A 571 48.87 -16.65 2.87
C GLN A 571 47.79 -17.08 1.88
N LYS A 572 48.11 -17.35 0.62
CA LYS A 572 47.21 -17.83 -0.41
C LYS A 572 46.62 -19.21 -0.05
N ALA A 573 47.46 -20.13 0.43
CA ALA A 573 47.03 -21.45 0.89
C ALA A 573 46.11 -21.37 2.12
N GLY A 574 46.42 -20.46 3.07
CA GLY A 574 45.55 -20.20 4.26
C GLY A 574 44.19 -19.67 3.87
N LYS A 575 44.12 -18.74 2.92
CA LYS A 575 42.84 -18.21 2.40
C LYS A 575 42.00 -19.30 1.69
N LYS A 576 42.64 -20.19 0.94
CA LYS A 576 41.96 -21.29 0.27
C LYS A 576 41.33 -22.27 1.27
N ARG A 577 42.02 -22.55 2.39
CA ARG A 577 41.47 -23.39 3.48
C ARG A 577 40.31 -22.72 4.20
N MET A 578 40.42 -21.43 4.50
CA MET A 578 39.32 -20.66 5.14
C MET A 578 38.07 -20.60 4.27
N LYS A 579 38.21 -20.49 2.95
CA LYS A 579 37.09 -20.55 2.01
C LYS A 579 36.32 -21.89 2.05
N GLN A 580 37.02 -23.00 2.36
CA GLN A 580 36.42 -24.35 2.45
C GLN A 580 35.67 -24.59 3.77
N VAL A 581 35.92 -23.77 4.80
CA VAL A 581 35.39 -23.98 6.17
C VAL A 581 34.47 -22.84 6.60
N GLY A 582 34.61 -21.64 6.03
CA GLY A 582 33.86 -20.45 6.41
C GLY A 582 32.63 -20.22 5.54
N ASN A 583 31.49 -20.02 6.18
CA ASN A 583 30.28 -19.50 5.52
C ASN A 583 30.47 -18.02 5.22
N VAL A 584 29.87 -17.55 4.11
CA VAL A 584 29.86 -16.14 3.76
C VAL A 584 28.72 -15.45 4.51
N GLU A 585 29.05 -14.43 5.29
CA GLU A 585 28.05 -13.55 5.89
C GLU A 585 27.50 -12.61 4.81
N ILE A 586 26.21 -12.68 4.55
CA ILE A 586 25.48 -11.84 3.62
C ILE A 586 24.67 -10.85 4.46
N PRO A 587 24.94 -9.54 4.40
CA PRO A 587 24.17 -8.55 5.15
C PRO A 587 22.77 -8.39 4.56
N GLN A 588 21.83 -7.94 5.39
CA GLN A 588 20.44 -7.75 5.01
C GLN A 588 20.28 -6.83 3.78
N GLU A 589 21.07 -5.78 3.71
CA GLU A 589 21.06 -4.82 2.60
C GLU A 589 21.38 -5.46 1.24
N ALA A 590 22.10 -6.59 1.23
CA ALA A 590 22.41 -7.31 -0.01
C ALA A 590 21.18 -7.96 -0.62
N PHE A 591 20.20 -8.38 0.19
CA PHE A 591 18.92 -8.93 -0.30
C PHE A 591 18.04 -7.85 -0.91
N LEU A 592 18.16 -6.62 -0.41
CA LEU A 592 17.46 -5.43 -0.94
C LEU A 592 18.22 -4.76 -2.11
N ALA A 593 19.46 -5.17 -2.40
CA ALA A 593 20.27 -4.61 -3.49
C ALA A 593 19.58 -4.74 -4.85
N VAL A 594 18.73 -5.75 -5.00
CA VAL A 594 17.93 -6.00 -6.20
C VAL A 594 16.97 -4.85 -6.49
N LEU A 595 16.40 -4.22 -5.45
CA LEU A 595 15.49 -3.09 -5.58
C LEU A 595 16.16 -1.84 -6.19
N LYS A 596 17.49 -1.75 -6.09
CA LYS A 596 18.26 -0.60 -6.51
C LYS A 596 18.99 -0.83 -7.84
N VAL A 597 18.65 -1.90 -8.57
CA VAL A 597 19.34 -2.24 -9.85
C VAL A 597 19.01 -1.24 -10.95
N ASP A 598 17.84 -0.61 -10.88
CA ASP A 598 17.36 0.32 -11.91
C ASP A 598 17.48 1.81 -11.49
N SER A 599 18.03 2.11 -10.29
CA SER A 599 18.23 3.48 -9.76
C SER A 599 19.58 4.08 -10.11
#